data_e2c32ec6674ad4406c88316e8b51ce52
#
_entry.id   e2c32ec6674ad4406c88316e8b51ce52
#
_cell.length_a   1.000
_cell.length_b   1.000
_cell.length_c   1.000
_cell.angle_alpha   90.00
_cell.angle_beta   90.00
_cell.angle_gamma   90.00
#
_symmetry.space_group_name_H-M   'P 1'
#
loop_
_entity.id
_entity.type
_entity.pdbx_description
1 polymer ?
#
loop_
_entity_poly.entity_id
_entity_poly.type
_entity_poly.pdbx_seq_one_letter_code
_entity_poly.pdbx_strand_id
1 'polypeptide(L)'
;KFESDESTWFLNIDGRRLKLSTEQLYDQHKFRKACMNEINIMPNLMRPNDWDTRLQTLLEVVEVIQMPHEITKAGRFESLLERFLEDQGEAEHIDEIEIGKALFEERKYVEKIKDNGTEKQVEVNKMTAYFKSDWLQKFLKKNDFKDFNSTEMMAHIRNKLGGGDGRRKIKGKTAYLWYLPWQRKNQDELKTPDMGEDTPF
;
A
#
# COMPACT_ATOMS: atom_id res chain seq x y z
N LYS A 1 7.14 -10.43 6.77
CA LYS A 1 6.76 -9.40 7.76
C LYS A 1 6.35 -8.16 6.97
N PHE A 2 5.05 -7.88 6.92
CA PHE A 2 4.56 -6.64 6.31
C PHE A 2 4.85 -5.50 7.29
N GLU A 3 5.51 -4.45 6.83
CA GLU A 3 5.96 -3.35 7.69
C GLU A 3 4.86 -2.39 8.14
N SER A 4 3.64 -2.52 7.65
CA SER A 4 2.54 -1.59 7.97
C SER A 4 1.27 -2.23 8.51
N ASP A 5 1.09 -3.53 8.37
CA ASP A 5 -0.09 -4.22 8.87
C ASP A 5 0.28 -5.16 10.01
N GLU A 6 -0.54 -5.18 11.05
CA GLU A 6 -0.40 -6.15 12.15
C GLU A 6 -0.35 -7.56 11.56
N SER A 7 0.73 -8.30 11.88
CA SER A 7 0.90 -9.66 11.41
C SER A 7 -0.28 -10.51 11.85
N THR A 8 -0.96 -11.13 10.88
CA THR A 8 -2.05 -12.06 11.15
C THR A 8 -1.52 -13.48 11.07
N TRP A 9 -1.79 -14.25 12.10
CA TRP A 9 -1.37 -15.63 12.24
C TRP A 9 -2.55 -16.57 12.02
N PHE A 10 -2.32 -17.66 11.32
CA PHE A 10 -3.30 -18.71 11.15
C PHE A 10 -2.72 -20.00 11.73
N LEU A 11 -3.41 -20.55 12.69
CA LEU A 11 -3.04 -21.80 13.34
C LEU A 11 -4.12 -22.86 13.05
N ASN A 12 -3.71 -24.08 12.71
CA ASN A 12 -4.61 -25.20 12.56
C ASN A 12 -4.56 -26.04 13.84
N ILE A 13 -5.68 -26.18 14.53
CA ILE A 13 -5.83 -27.01 15.73
C ILE A 13 -6.93 -28.01 15.46
N ASP A 14 -6.58 -29.30 15.41
CA ASP A 14 -7.51 -30.40 15.16
C ASP A 14 -8.42 -30.18 13.92
N GLY A 15 -7.80 -29.68 12.82
CA GLY A 15 -8.49 -29.40 11.57
C GLY A 15 -9.31 -28.09 11.56
N ARG A 16 -9.35 -27.34 12.65
CA ARG A 16 -10.03 -26.05 12.76
C ARG A 16 -9.00 -24.92 12.62
N ARG A 17 -9.31 -23.97 11.73
CA ARG A 17 -8.42 -22.79 11.48
C ARG A 17 -8.74 -21.67 12.45
N LEU A 18 -7.74 -21.26 13.21
CA LEU A 18 -7.81 -20.17 14.17
C LEU A 18 -7.05 -18.97 13.61
N LYS A 19 -7.66 -17.78 13.63
CA LYS A 19 -7.02 -16.52 13.25
C LYS A 19 -6.61 -15.75 14.50
N LEU A 20 -5.35 -15.32 14.57
CA LEU A 20 -4.77 -14.67 15.74
C LEU A 20 -4.02 -13.39 15.36
N SER A 21 -4.04 -12.39 16.23
CA SER A 21 -3.04 -11.31 16.22
C SER A 21 -1.73 -11.79 16.87
N THR A 22 -0.64 -11.05 16.69
CA THR A 22 0.65 -11.35 17.36
C THR A 22 0.50 -11.36 18.87
N GLU A 23 -0.28 -10.43 19.43
CA GLU A 23 -0.53 -10.36 20.85
C GLU A 23 -1.32 -11.56 21.38
N GLN A 24 -2.33 -12.01 20.61
CA GLN A 24 -3.10 -13.22 20.95
C GLN A 24 -2.26 -14.49 20.86
N LEU A 25 -1.31 -14.55 19.95
CA LEU A 25 -0.40 -15.69 19.82
C LEU A 25 0.63 -15.70 20.95
N TYR A 26 1.19 -14.56 21.32
CA TYR A 26 2.22 -14.43 22.35
C TYR A 26 1.70 -14.64 23.77
N ASP A 27 0.55 -14.04 24.10
CA ASP A 27 -0.07 -14.12 25.43
C ASP A 27 -0.94 -15.38 25.55
N GLN A 28 -0.52 -16.34 26.37
CA GLN A 28 -1.24 -17.61 26.55
C GLN A 28 -2.70 -17.43 27.01
N HIS A 29 -3.01 -16.44 27.83
CA HIS A 29 -4.38 -16.19 28.26
C HIS A 29 -5.25 -15.66 27.13
N LYS A 30 -4.70 -14.77 26.30
CA LYS A 30 -5.38 -14.24 25.10
C LYS A 30 -5.56 -15.32 24.03
N PHE A 31 -4.53 -16.18 23.87
CA PHE A 31 -4.60 -17.35 23.02
C PHE A 31 -5.76 -18.29 23.42
N ARG A 32 -5.82 -18.68 24.68
CA ARG A 32 -6.89 -19.53 25.21
C ARG A 32 -8.28 -18.93 25.00
N LYS A 33 -8.41 -17.62 25.23
CA LYS A 33 -9.66 -16.87 24.98
C LYS A 33 -10.05 -16.91 23.51
N ALA A 34 -9.11 -16.72 22.61
CA ALA A 34 -9.33 -16.81 21.16
C ALA A 34 -9.75 -18.24 20.74
N CYS A 35 -9.07 -19.27 21.25
CA CYS A 35 -9.47 -20.66 20.99
C CYS A 35 -10.90 -20.97 21.46
N MET A 36 -11.26 -20.49 22.65
CA MET A 36 -12.61 -20.70 23.18
C MET A 36 -13.67 -19.98 22.31
N ASN A 37 -13.39 -18.77 21.88
CA ASN A 37 -14.35 -17.96 21.14
C ASN A 37 -14.55 -18.46 19.68
N GLU A 38 -13.47 -18.85 19.02
CA GLU A 38 -13.52 -19.15 17.57
C GLU A 38 -13.68 -20.64 17.26
N ILE A 39 -13.09 -21.52 18.06
CA ILE A 39 -13.11 -22.95 17.79
C ILE A 39 -13.73 -23.82 18.90
N ASN A 40 -14.23 -23.21 19.97
CA ASN A 40 -14.84 -23.87 21.13
C ASN A 40 -13.90 -24.89 21.81
N ILE A 41 -12.59 -24.61 21.85
CA ILE A 41 -11.59 -25.41 22.53
C ILE A 41 -10.94 -24.56 23.62
N MET A 42 -10.74 -25.10 24.80
CA MET A 42 -10.01 -24.45 25.87
C MET A 42 -8.73 -25.20 26.19
N PRO A 43 -7.59 -24.82 25.60
CA PRO A 43 -6.31 -25.48 25.86
C PRO A 43 -5.91 -25.37 27.35
N ASN A 44 -5.20 -26.35 27.86
CA ASN A 44 -4.68 -26.32 29.22
C ASN A 44 -3.64 -25.18 29.36
N LEU A 45 -3.57 -24.61 30.57
CA LEU A 45 -2.55 -23.62 30.89
C LEU A 45 -1.21 -24.33 31.03
N MET A 46 -0.18 -23.82 30.35
CA MET A 46 1.19 -24.31 30.42
C MET A 46 2.03 -23.44 31.38
N ARG A 47 3.17 -23.94 31.83
CA ARG A 47 4.17 -23.11 32.48
C ARG A 47 4.73 -22.10 31.47
N PRO A 48 5.13 -20.88 31.89
CA PRO A 48 5.62 -19.86 30.96
C PRO A 48 6.75 -20.36 30.03
N ASN A 49 7.74 -21.05 30.57
CA ASN A 49 8.87 -21.59 29.80
C ASN A 49 8.41 -22.66 28.77
N ASP A 50 7.42 -23.48 29.12
CA ASP A 50 6.88 -24.50 28.21
C ASP A 50 6.09 -23.84 27.08
N TRP A 51 5.38 -22.74 27.38
CA TRP A 51 4.68 -21.95 26.39
C TRP A 51 5.66 -21.30 25.39
N ASP A 52 6.71 -20.67 25.87
CA ASP A 52 7.74 -20.03 25.04
C ASP A 52 8.45 -21.06 24.15
N THR A 53 8.80 -22.22 24.69
CA THR A 53 9.38 -23.33 23.91
C THR A 53 8.40 -23.80 22.82
N ARG A 54 7.12 -23.91 23.14
CA ARG A 54 6.09 -24.30 22.16
C ARG A 54 5.94 -23.29 21.05
N LEU A 55 5.95 -21.98 21.39
CA LEU A 55 5.91 -20.90 20.40
C LEU A 55 7.12 -20.92 19.48
N GLN A 56 8.32 -21.12 20.01
CA GLN A 56 9.53 -21.25 19.19
C GLN A 56 9.42 -22.40 18.20
N THR A 57 8.98 -23.58 18.63
CA THR A 57 8.75 -24.73 17.75
C THR A 57 7.73 -24.43 16.66
N LEU A 58 6.66 -23.70 16.99
CA LEU A 58 5.67 -23.28 15.98
C LEU A 58 6.24 -22.28 14.98
N LEU A 59 7.10 -21.36 15.42
CA LEU A 59 7.74 -20.37 14.55
C LEU A 59 8.75 -20.99 13.59
N GLU A 60 9.39 -22.12 13.95
CA GLU A 60 10.31 -22.87 13.08
C GLU A 60 9.61 -23.51 11.87
N VAL A 61 8.33 -23.84 12.00
CA VAL A 61 7.53 -24.49 10.94
C VAL A 61 6.53 -23.54 10.26
N VAL A 62 6.66 -22.22 10.51
CA VAL A 62 5.77 -21.21 9.93
C VAL A 62 5.99 -21.07 8.44
N GLU A 63 4.94 -21.27 7.66
CA GLU A 63 4.89 -20.84 6.28
C GLU A 63 4.48 -19.35 6.21
N VAL A 64 5.35 -18.53 5.64
CA VAL A 64 5.05 -17.11 5.41
C VAL A 64 4.29 -16.99 4.09
N ILE A 65 2.98 -16.79 4.17
CA ILE A 65 2.14 -16.52 3.00
C ILE A 65 2.19 -15.00 2.74
N GLN A 66 2.81 -14.62 1.64
CA GLN A 66 2.75 -13.24 1.17
C GLN A 66 1.37 -12.99 0.56
N MET A 67 0.62 -12.05 1.15
CA MET A 67 -0.63 -11.59 0.54
C MET A 67 -0.30 -10.82 -0.75
N PRO A 68 -1.06 -11.02 -1.85
CA PRO A 68 -0.93 -10.16 -3.02
C PRO A 68 -1.04 -8.69 -2.62
N HIS A 69 -0.17 -7.85 -3.19
CA HIS A 69 -0.07 -6.44 -2.80
C HIS A 69 -1.42 -5.72 -2.93
N GLU A 70 -2.20 -6.04 -3.97
CA GLU A 70 -3.50 -5.45 -4.28
C GLU A 70 -4.54 -5.65 -3.16
N ILE A 71 -4.39 -6.71 -2.34
CA ILE A 71 -5.32 -7.02 -1.24
C ILE A 71 -4.93 -6.28 0.05
N THR A 72 -3.69 -5.79 0.13
CA THR A 72 -3.22 -5.04 1.30
C THR A 72 -3.85 -3.64 1.35
N LYS A 73 -3.88 -3.01 2.54
CA LYS A 73 -4.31 -1.61 2.68
C LYS A 73 -3.46 -0.68 1.81
N ALA A 74 -2.16 -0.94 1.75
CA ALA A 74 -1.22 -0.19 0.93
C ALA A 74 -1.54 -0.32 -0.56
N GLY A 75 -1.70 -1.53 -1.07
CA GLY A 75 -2.03 -1.78 -2.47
C GLY A 75 -3.39 -1.22 -2.88
N ARG A 76 -4.41 -1.32 -2.00
CA ARG A 76 -5.70 -0.66 -2.24
C ARG A 76 -5.57 0.85 -2.29
N PHE A 77 -4.75 1.46 -1.42
CA PHE A 77 -4.48 2.89 -1.46
C PHE A 77 -3.79 3.28 -2.75
N GLU A 78 -2.75 2.56 -3.17
CA GLU A 78 -2.00 2.82 -4.40
C GLU A 78 -2.90 2.70 -5.63
N SER A 79 -3.72 1.66 -5.74
CA SER A 79 -4.68 1.49 -6.84
C SER A 79 -5.71 2.62 -6.90
N LEU A 80 -6.20 3.08 -5.73
CA LEU A 80 -7.13 4.21 -5.67
C LEU A 80 -6.44 5.54 -5.99
N LEU A 81 -5.18 5.71 -5.61
CA LEU A 81 -4.38 6.89 -5.94
C LEU A 81 -4.08 6.97 -7.45
N GLU A 82 -3.71 5.85 -8.08
CA GLU A 82 -3.56 5.74 -9.53
C GLU A 82 -4.85 6.14 -10.23
N ARG A 83 -5.97 5.51 -9.86
CA ARG A 83 -7.28 5.82 -10.42
C ARG A 83 -7.68 7.28 -10.20
N PHE A 84 -7.39 7.85 -9.03
CA PHE A 84 -7.62 9.27 -8.76
C PHE A 84 -6.90 10.15 -9.77
N LEU A 85 -5.62 9.89 -10.05
CA LEU A 85 -4.83 10.67 -10.99
C LEU A 85 -5.24 10.45 -12.45
N GLU A 86 -5.73 9.26 -12.80
CA GLU A 86 -6.28 8.97 -14.12
C GLU A 86 -7.65 9.64 -14.36
N ASP A 87 -8.53 9.63 -13.33
CA ASP A 87 -9.88 10.20 -13.40
C ASP A 87 -9.86 11.75 -13.33
N GLN A 88 -8.82 12.35 -12.73
CA GLN A 88 -8.68 13.81 -12.69
C GLN A 88 -8.23 14.33 -14.06
N GLY A 89 -8.94 15.32 -14.56
CA GLY A 89 -8.51 16.01 -15.78
C GLY A 89 -7.12 16.61 -15.61
N GLU A 90 -6.32 16.57 -16.67
CA GLU A 90 -5.00 17.22 -16.71
C GLU A 90 -5.15 18.74 -16.66
N ALA A 91 -4.39 19.38 -15.77
CA ALA A 91 -4.35 20.83 -15.66
C ALA A 91 -3.35 21.40 -16.68
N GLU A 92 -3.77 22.33 -17.50
CA GLU A 92 -2.88 23.12 -18.38
C GLU A 92 -2.12 24.17 -17.57
N HIS A 93 -2.76 24.69 -16.51
CA HIS A 93 -2.19 25.70 -15.64
C HIS A 93 -2.36 25.30 -14.16
N ILE A 94 -1.39 25.72 -13.33
CA ILE A 94 -1.39 25.44 -11.89
C ILE A 94 -2.67 25.88 -11.17
N ASP A 95 -3.34 26.92 -11.68
CA ASP A 95 -4.57 27.45 -11.10
C ASP A 95 -5.76 26.48 -11.19
N GLU A 96 -5.71 25.52 -12.11
CA GLU A 96 -6.77 24.51 -12.29
C GLU A 96 -6.74 23.40 -11.24
N ILE A 97 -5.66 23.32 -10.46
CA ILE A 97 -5.60 22.42 -9.30
C ILE A 97 -6.68 22.79 -8.25
N GLU A 98 -7.12 24.07 -8.23
CA GLU A 98 -8.20 24.53 -7.34
C GLU A 98 -9.54 23.86 -7.64
N ILE A 99 -9.80 23.50 -8.88
CA ILE A 99 -11.04 22.84 -9.31
C ILE A 99 -10.92 21.32 -9.37
N GLY A 100 -9.81 20.76 -8.85
CA GLY A 100 -9.63 19.31 -8.68
C GLY A 100 -8.83 18.63 -9.78
N LYS A 101 -8.25 19.38 -10.74
CA LYS A 101 -7.36 18.81 -11.75
C LYS A 101 -5.98 18.50 -11.17
N ALA A 102 -5.26 17.55 -11.78
CA ALA A 102 -3.89 17.25 -11.47
C ALA A 102 -2.94 17.89 -12.49
N LEU A 103 -1.86 18.52 -12.01
CA LEU A 103 -0.84 19.12 -12.87
C LEU A 103 0.32 18.13 -13.01
N PHE A 104 0.73 17.87 -14.26
CA PHE A 104 1.84 16.99 -14.58
C PHE A 104 3.02 17.79 -15.11
N GLU A 105 4.13 17.80 -14.41
CA GLU A 105 5.36 18.51 -14.79
C GLU A 105 6.57 17.61 -14.65
N GLU A 106 7.61 17.84 -15.46
CA GLU A 106 8.90 17.18 -15.26
C GLU A 106 9.60 17.75 -14.02
N ARG A 107 10.11 16.87 -13.17
CA ARG A 107 10.91 17.23 -12.00
C ARG A 107 12.18 16.39 -11.95
N LYS A 108 13.26 17.03 -11.51
CA LYS A 108 14.54 16.37 -11.26
C LYS A 108 14.51 15.61 -9.94
N TYR A 109 14.90 14.35 -10.00
CA TYR A 109 15.12 13.48 -8.83
C TYR A 109 16.57 13.03 -8.80
N VAL A 110 17.10 12.83 -7.60
CA VAL A 110 18.43 12.25 -7.41
C VAL A 110 18.26 10.79 -7.03
N GLU A 111 18.65 9.90 -7.92
CA GLU A 111 18.62 8.46 -7.67
C GLU A 111 20.02 7.94 -7.33
N LYS A 112 20.08 7.00 -6.38
CA LYS A 112 21.29 6.25 -6.07
C LYS A 112 21.32 4.97 -6.91
N ILE A 113 22.22 4.91 -7.86
CA ILE A 113 22.44 3.73 -8.70
C ILE A 113 23.69 3.01 -8.20
N LYS A 114 23.61 1.71 -7.98
CA LYS A 114 24.78 0.87 -7.72
C LYS A 114 25.39 0.44 -9.06
N ASP A 115 26.57 0.98 -9.37
CA ASP A 115 27.36 0.57 -10.51
C ASP A 115 28.66 -0.06 -10.00
N ASN A 116 28.87 -1.34 -10.32
CA ASN A 116 30.06 -2.11 -9.92
C ASN A 116 30.42 -2.01 -8.42
N GLY A 117 29.41 -1.98 -7.53
CA GLY A 117 29.58 -1.91 -6.09
C GLY A 117 29.79 -0.50 -5.53
N THR A 118 29.82 0.54 -6.39
CA THR A 118 29.94 1.94 -5.98
C THR A 118 28.59 2.64 -6.13
N GLU A 119 28.14 3.34 -5.06
CA GLU A 119 26.91 4.16 -5.14
C GLU A 119 27.21 5.46 -5.87
N LYS A 120 26.56 5.68 -7.01
CA LYS A 120 26.57 6.94 -7.74
C LYS A 120 25.21 7.63 -7.62
N GLN A 121 25.22 8.93 -7.43
CA GLN A 121 24.02 9.75 -7.52
C GLN A 121 23.85 10.24 -8.95
N VAL A 122 22.69 9.95 -9.54
CA VAL A 122 22.34 10.36 -10.92
C VAL A 122 21.08 11.21 -10.86
N GLU A 123 21.11 12.37 -11.53
CA GLU A 123 19.90 13.16 -11.72
C GLU A 123 19.04 12.54 -12.84
N VAL A 124 17.79 12.27 -12.54
CA VAL A 124 16.82 11.71 -13.48
C VAL A 124 15.60 12.64 -13.53
N ASN A 125 15.17 12.99 -14.73
CA ASN A 125 13.91 13.70 -14.91
C ASN A 125 12.75 12.70 -14.88
N LYS A 126 11.78 12.96 -14.00
CA LYS A 126 10.55 12.16 -13.94
C LYS A 126 9.34 13.06 -14.03
N MET A 127 8.34 12.63 -14.79
CA MET A 127 7.02 13.22 -14.74
C MET A 127 6.50 13.16 -13.31
N THR A 128 5.94 14.23 -12.81
CA THR A 128 5.49 14.37 -11.43
C THR A 128 4.08 14.93 -11.44
N ALA A 129 3.17 14.22 -10.78
CA ALA A 129 1.80 14.67 -10.58
C ALA A 129 1.71 15.54 -9.33
N TYR A 130 1.08 16.72 -9.45
CA TYR A 130 0.78 17.63 -8.34
C TYR A 130 -0.73 17.75 -8.18
N PHE A 131 -1.19 17.63 -6.94
CA PHE A 131 -2.62 17.70 -6.62
C PHE A 131 -2.85 18.18 -5.19
N LYS A 132 -4.08 18.59 -4.87
CA LYS A 132 -4.48 18.90 -3.50
C LYS A 132 -4.89 17.67 -2.74
N SER A 133 -4.41 17.54 -1.48
CA SER A 133 -4.78 16.46 -0.57
C SER A 133 -6.29 16.34 -0.35
N ASP A 134 -7.00 17.47 -0.29
CA ASP A 134 -8.44 17.51 -0.05
C ASP A 134 -9.24 16.79 -1.14
N TRP A 135 -8.80 16.89 -2.40
CA TRP A 135 -9.45 16.21 -3.52
C TRP A 135 -9.21 14.71 -3.46
N LEU A 136 -7.99 14.28 -3.14
CA LEU A 136 -7.69 12.87 -2.91
C LEU A 136 -8.52 12.31 -1.76
N GLN A 137 -8.59 13.01 -0.62
CA GLN A 137 -9.38 12.56 0.53
C GLN A 137 -10.86 12.43 0.20
N LYS A 138 -11.44 13.38 -0.55
CA LYS A 138 -12.82 13.30 -1.03
C LYS A 138 -13.04 12.09 -1.93
N PHE A 139 -12.10 11.84 -2.84
CA PHE A 139 -12.14 10.68 -3.73
C PHE A 139 -12.06 9.35 -2.95
N LEU A 140 -11.12 9.23 -2.02
CA LEU A 140 -10.96 8.05 -1.17
C LEU A 140 -12.21 7.79 -0.33
N LYS A 141 -12.79 8.85 0.26
CA LYS A 141 -14.03 8.74 1.03
C LYS A 141 -15.21 8.27 0.16
N LYS A 142 -15.30 8.75 -1.10
CA LYS A 142 -16.32 8.29 -2.06
C LYS A 142 -16.18 6.82 -2.43
N ASN A 143 -14.95 6.29 -2.38
CA ASN A 143 -14.64 4.87 -2.65
C ASN A 143 -14.53 4.03 -1.36
N ASP A 144 -15.11 4.49 -0.24
CA ASP A 144 -15.15 3.80 1.06
C ASP A 144 -13.77 3.39 1.61
N PHE A 145 -12.70 4.07 1.20
CA PHE A 145 -11.38 3.85 1.76
C PHE A 145 -11.21 4.66 3.07
N LYS A 146 -11.03 3.94 4.18
CA LYS A 146 -10.90 4.51 5.53
C LYS A 146 -9.66 3.98 6.27
N ASP A 147 -8.85 3.19 5.59
CA ASP A 147 -7.75 2.43 6.19
C ASP A 147 -6.54 3.31 6.54
N PHE A 148 -6.39 4.48 5.91
CA PHE A 148 -5.35 5.45 6.19
C PHE A 148 -5.92 6.81 6.56
N ASN A 149 -5.34 7.44 7.59
CA ASN A 149 -5.54 8.85 7.85
C ASN A 149 -4.60 9.71 6.98
N SER A 150 -4.77 11.04 7.01
CA SER A 150 -3.98 11.97 6.17
C SER A 150 -2.47 11.88 6.41
N THR A 151 -2.05 11.64 7.65
CA THR A 151 -0.63 11.49 8.01
C THR A 151 -0.05 10.20 7.46
N GLU A 152 -0.79 9.10 7.57
CA GLU A 152 -0.40 7.80 7.03
C GLU A 152 -0.33 7.81 5.50
N MET A 153 -1.29 8.46 4.83
CA MET A 153 -1.27 8.65 3.37
C MET A 153 0.00 9.38 2.94
N MET A 154 0.32 10.51 3.60
CA MET A 154 1.52 11.28 3.27
C MET A 154 2.79 10.49 3.58
N ALA A 155 2.85 9.78 4.70
CA ALA A 155 3.98 8.92 5.04
C ALA A 155 4.18 7.82 3.98
N HIS A 156 3.09 7.21 3.51
CA HIS A 156 3.14 6.20 2.45
C HIS A 156 3.64 6.79 1.12
N ILE A 157 3.06 7.92 0.68
CA ILE A 157 3.49 8.65 -0.53
C ILE A 157 4.98 8.99 -0.45
N ARG A 158 5.47 9.48 0.70
CA ARG A 158 6.86 9.89 0.88
C ARG A 158 7.81 8.69 0.93
N ASN A 159 7.48 7.66 1.70
CA ASN A 159 8.40 6.57 1.99
C ASN A 159 8.38 5.45 0.94
N LYS A 160 7.25 5.25 0.27
CA LYS A 160 7.06 4.13 -0.67
C LYS A 160 6.99 4.60 -2.13
N LEU A 161 6.34 5.73 -2.39
CA LEU A 161 6.11 6.21 -3.76
C LEU A 161 7.12 7.31 -4.19
N GLY A 162 8.04 7.72 -3.31
CA GLY A 162 9.04 8.74 -3.62
C GLY A 162 8.47 10.14 -3.83
N GLY A 163 7.25 10.36 -3.37
CA GLY A 163 6.58 11.65 -3.44
C GLY A 163 6.81 12.53 -2.20
N GLY A 164 5.95 13.52 -2.02
CA GLY A 164 6.02 14.44 -0.89
C GLY A 164 5.00 15.56 -0.98
N ASP A 165 5.25 16.60 -0.23
CA ASP A 165 4.47 17.83 -0.25
C ASP A 165 5.37 19.05 -0.53
N GLY A 166 4.78 20.10 -1.04
CA GLY A 166 5.49 21.33 -1.37
C GLY A 166 4.57 22.53 -1.44
N ARG A 167 5.18 23.72 -1.33
CA ARG A 167 4.47 24.97 -1.44
C ARG A 167 4.54 25.47 -2.87
N ARG A 168 3.40 25.86 -3.43
CA ARG A 168 3.27 26.50 -4.74
C ARG A 168 2.38 27.73 -4.63
N LYS A 169 2.61 28.73 -5.49
CA LYS A 169 1.71 29.87 -5.60
C LYS A 169 0.59 29.57 -6.60
N ILE A 170 -0.67 29.69 -6.16
CA ILE A 170 -1.87 29.51 -6.97
C ILE A 170 -2.67 30.79 -6.82
N LYS A 171 -2.95 31.50 -7.92
CA LYS A 171 -3.68 32.80 -7.92
C LYS A 171 -3.12 33.78 -6.90
N GLY A 172 -1.79 33.84 -6.78
CA GLY A 172 -1.10 34.75 -5.85
C GLY A 172 -1.09 34.29 -4.38
N LYS A 173 -1.78 33.22 -4.01
CA LYS A 173 -1.82 32.64 -2.65
C LYS A 173 -0.91 31.41 -2.57
N THR A 174 -0.27 31.21 -1.41
CA THR A 174 0.50 29.99 -1.16
C THR A 174 -0.42 28.83 -0.86
N ALA A 175 -0.32 27.77 -1.65
CA ALA A 175 -1.03 26.50 -1.45
C ALA A 175 -0.03 25.37 -1.18
N TYR A 176 -0.44 24.40 -0.37
CA TYR A 176 0.28 23.15 -0.17
C TYR A 176 -0.25 22.10 -1.12
N LEU A 177 0.63 21.54 -1.94
CA LEU A 177 0.32 20.49 -2.87
C LEU A 177 1.05 19.24 -2.49
N TRP A 178 0.40 18.10 -2.68
CA TRP A 178 1.05 16.80 -2.67
C TRP A 178 1.57 16.51 -4.07
N TYR A 179 2.67 15.77 -4.15
CA TYR A 179 3.24 15.35 -5.41
C TYR A 179 3.82 13.94 -5.32
N LEU A 180 3.83 13.23 -6.45
CA LEU A 180 4.51 11.95 -6.59
C LEU A 180 5.03 11.77 -8.02
N PRO A 181 6.12 11.00 -8.20
CA PRO A 181 6.54 10.56 -9.53
C PRO A 181 5.40 9.79 -10.19
N TRP A 182 5.10 10.14 -11.44
CA TRP A 182 4.01 9.55 -12.18
C TRP A 182 4.51 8.99 -13.52
N GLN A 183 4.16 7.75 -13.81
CA GLN A 183 4.33 7.17 -15.12
C GLN A 183 2.94 6.84 -15.67
N ARG A 184 2.56 7.53 -16.73
CA ARG A 184 1.33 7.17 -17.45
C ARG A 184 1.50 5.75 -17.96
N LYS A 185 0.67 4.81 -17.54
CA LYS A 185 0.62 3.48 -18.17
C LYS A 185 0.20 3.72 -19.61
N ASN A 186 1.09 3.41 -20.56
CA ASN A 186 0.76 3.48 -21.98
C ASN A 186 -0.44 2.58 -22.22
N GLN A 187 -1.56 3.16 -22.65
CA GLN A 187 -2.76 2.42 -23.06
C GLN A 187 -2.51 1.53 -24.30
N ASP A 188 -1.34 1.68 -24.93
CA ASP A 188 -0.95 0.94 -26.15
C ASP A 188 -0.53 -0.52 -25.89
N GLU A 189 -0.48 -1.00 -24.65
CA GLU A 189 -0.19 -2.41 -24.34
C GLU A 189 -1.43 -3.31 -24.22
N LEU A 190 -2.61 -2.80 -24.47
CA LEU A 190 -3.74 -3.66 -24.81
C LEU A 190 -3.54 -4.21 -26.22
N LYS A 191 -2.61 -5.17 -26.34
CA LYS A 191 -2.60 -6.06 -27.53
C LYS A 191 -3.99 -6.67 -27.61
N THR A 192 -4.81 -6.17 -28.52
CA THR A 192 -5.98 -6.92 -28.98
C THR A 192 -5.51 -8.34 -29.23
N PRO A 193 -6.14 -9.37 -28.65
CA PRO A 193 -5.82 -10.75 -29.00
C PRO A 193 -5.91 -10.85 -30.52
N ASP A 194 -4.85 -11.32 -31.14
CA ASP A 194 -4.85 -11.65 -32.56
C ASP A 194 -5.94 -12.71 -32.76
N MET A 195 -7.10 -12.26 -33.17
CA MET A 195 -8.22 -13.11 -33.56
C MET A 195 -7.84 -13.63 -34.93
N GLY A 196 -6.98 -14.67 -34.95
CA GLY A 196 -6.54 -15.33 -36.14
C GLY A 196 -7.71 -15.54 -37.10
N GLU A 197 -7.56 -15.02 -38.32
CA GLU A 197 -8.43 -15.29 -39.47
C GLU A 197 -8.34 -16.75 -39.87
N ASP A 198 -8.90 -17.67 -39.08
CA ASP A 198 -9.09 -19.05 -39.51
C ASP A 198 -10.28 -19.70 -38.75
N THR A 199 -11.47 -19.34 -39.17
CA THR A 199 -12.61 -20.23 -39.04
C THR A 199 -13.16 -20.51 -40.45
N PRO A 200 -12.85 -21.64 -41.05
CA PRO A 200 -13.58 -22.09 -42.25
C PRO A 200 -14.98 -22.51 -41.79
N PHE A 201 -15.97 -21.95 -42.49
CA PHE A 201 -17.35 -22.48 -42.49
C PHE A 201 -17.41 -23.80 -43.28
#